data_b0831ba28123be043980426e6e8ae88a
#
_entry.id   b0831ba28123be043980426e6e8ae88a
#
_cell.length_a   1.000
_cell.length_b   1.000
_cell.length_c   1.000
_cell.angle_alpha   90.00
_cell.angle_beta   90.00
_cell.angle_gamma   90.00
#
_symmetry.space_group_name_H-M   'P 1'
#
loop_
_entity.id
_entity.type
_entity.pdbx_description
1 polymer ?
#
loop_
_entity_poly.entity_id
_entity_poly.type
_entity_poly.pdbx_seq_one_letter_code
_entity_poly.pdbx_strand_id
1 'polypeptide(L)'
;MLKLILIPFFSILSAFTYAKDYEYQQFLSDNEISPLIKSDADQTVDVIEFSSFSCSHCAAFHNETLKEIRESDIYKNINYYIVDYPLNQAAFYASIIANCNADIRPSYTDSVYENYDIWTKSATG
;
A
#
# COMPACT_ATOMS: atom_id res chain seq x y z
N MET A 1 52.50 20.78 15.63
CA MET A 1 51.20 20.63 16.33
C MET A 1 50.15 20.13 15.37
N LEU A 2 49.91 18.86 15.37
CA LEU A 2 48.92 18.21 14.46
C LEU A 2 47.57 18.20 15.19
N LYS A 3 46.62 19.03 14.73
CA LYS A 3 45.24 19.01 15.23
C LYS A 3 44.52 17.83 14.65
N LEU A 4 44.33 16.77 15.45
CA LEU A 4 43.45 15.65 15.13
C LEU A 4 41.99 16.15 15.11
N ILE A 5 41.40 16.25 13.94
CA ILE A 5 39.96 16.53 13.80
C ILE A 5 39.24 15.20 14.05
N LEU A 6 38.71 15.03 15.26
CA LEU A 6 37.76 13.96 15.58
C LEU A 6 36.44 14.27 14.89
N ILE A 7 36.22 13.73 13.73
CA ILE A 7 34.89 13.70 13.11
C ILE A 7 34.06 12.69 13.93
N PRO A 8 32.93 13.09 14.52
CA PRO A 8 32.15 12.17 15.34
C PRO A 8 31.56 11.09 14.44
N PHE A 9 31.97 9.87 14.68
CA PHE A 9 31.52 8.62 13.98
C PHE A 9 29.99 8.43 14.05
N PHE A 10 29.31 9.20 14.86
CA PHE A 10 27.85 9.15 15.06
C PHE A 10 27.04 9.76 13.91
N SER A 11 27.64 10.63 13.10
CA SER A 11 26.92 11.31 11.99
C SER A 11 26.74 10.42 10.75
N ILE A 12 27.46 9.31 10.64
CA ILE A 12 27.42 8.45 9.45
C ILE A 12 26.28 7.41 9.58
N LEU A 13 25.91 7.02 10.79
CA LEU A 13 24.88 6.00 11.02
C LEU A 13 23.46 6.53 10.73
N SER A 14 23.22 7.82 10.92
CA SER A 14 21.92 8.43 10.65
C SER A 14 21.63 8.62 9.15
N ALA A 15 22.65 8.69 8.30
CA ALA A 15 22.49 8.85 6.86
C ALA A 15 22.03 7.55 6.18
N PHE A 16 22.37 6.38 6.75
CA PHE A 16 21.97 5.08 6.18
C PHE A 16 20.50 4.72 6.41
N THR A 17 19.91 5.18 7.51
CA THR A 17 18.47 4.97 7.76
C THR A 17 17.61 5.86 6.87
N TYR A 18 18.02 7.09 6.64
CA TYR A 18 17.31 8.03 5.77
C TYR A 18 17.27 7.60 4.30
N ALA A 19 18.32 6.95 3.79
CA ALA A 19 18.38 6.51 2.40
C ALA A 19 17.41 5.36 2.10
N LYS A 20 17.08 4.52 3.10
CA LYS A 20 16.19 3.37 2.91
C LYS A 20 14.71 3.79 2.92
N ASP A 21 14.34 4.77 3.73
CA ASP A 21 12.97 5.29 3.78
C ASP A 21 12.63 6.13 2.53
N TYR A 22 13.61 6.74 1.91
CA TYR A 22 13.45 7.54 0.69
C TYR A 22 13.11 6.69 -0.55
N GLU A 23 13.58 5.45 -0.61
CA GLU A 23 13.46 4.60 -1.80
C GLU A 23 12.02 4.14 -2.06
N TYR A 24 11.28 3.68 -1.04
CA TYR A 24 9.88 3.25 -1.25
C TYR A 24 8.91 4.43 -1.41
N GLN A 25 9.14 5.53 -0.71
CA GLN A 25 8.34 6.75 -0.87
C GLN A 25 8.50 7.34 -2.27
N GLN A 26 9.70 7.31 -2.82
CA GLN A 26 9.93 7.69 -4.21
C GLN A 26 9.22 6.75 -5.18
N PHE A 27 9.27 5.44 -4.95
CA PHE A 27 8.52 4.47 -5.74
C PHE A 27 7.02 4.75 -5.74
N LEU A 28 6.42 5.03 -4.59
CA LEU A 28 5.00 5.38 -4.49
C LEU A 28 4.69 6.66 -5.27
N SER A 29 5.54 7.69 -5.13
CA SER A 29 5.39 8.97 -5.82
C SER A 29 5.56 8.86 -7.33
N ASP A 30 6.60 8.17 -7.80
CA ASP A 30 6.90 8.03 -9.22
C ASP A 30 5.83 7.22 -9.98
N ASN A 31 5.08 6.37 -9.26
CA ASN A 31 3.98 5.58 -9.81
C ASN A 31 2.59 6.17 -9.47
N GLU A 32 2.53 7.37 -8.92
CA GLU A 32 1.28 8.06 -8.55
C GLU A 32 0.37 7.22 -7.62
N ILE A 33 0.99 6.39 -6.75
CA ILE A 33 0.27 5.50 -5.83
C ILE A 33 -0.16 6.29 -4.60
N SER A 34 -1.44 6.59 -4.51
CA SER A 34 -2.03 7.22 -3.33
C SER A 34 -2.47 6.19 -2.30
N PRO A 35 -2.44 6.54 -1.00
CA PRO A 35 -2.92 5.62 0.02
C PRO A 35 -4.43 5.39 -0.11
N LEU A 36 -4.85 4.14 0.03
CA LEU A 36 -6.25 3.75 0.12
C LEU A 36 -6.86 4.19 1.47
N ILE A 37 -6.03 4.17 2.50
CA ILE A 37 -6.30 4.70 3.84
C ILE A 37 -5.19 5.69 4.16
N LYS A 38 -5.56 6.92 4.50
CA LYS A 38 -4.64 7.96 4.92
C LYS A 38 -4.92 8.37 6.36
N SER A 39 -3.90 8.30 7.19
CA SER A 39 -3.94 8.78 8.57
C SER A 39 -3.68 10.29 8.64
N ASP A 40 -4.32 10.94 9.62
CA ASP A 40 -4.06 12.33 9.98
C ASP A 40 -3.20 12.44 11.26
N ALA A 41 -2.66 11.32 11.77
CA ALA A 41 -1.80 11.31 12.96
C ALA A 41 -0.40 11.86 12.65
N ASP A 42 0.24 12.48 13.67
CA ASP A 42 1.61 13.02 13.56
C ASP A 42 2.68 11.94 13.30
N GLN A 43 2.40 10.71 13.76
CA GLN A 43 3.27 9.55 13.54
C GLN A 43 2.47 8.42 12.90
N THR A 44 2.88 8.01 11.72
CA THR A 44 2.23 6.97 10.95
C THR A 44 3.21 5.88 10.52
N VAL A 45 2.66 4.69 10.26
CA VAL A 45 3.38 3.59 9.62
C VAL A 45 2.76 3.38 8.24
N ASP A 46 3.60 3.34 7.21
CA ASP A 46 3.17 3.00 5.87
C ASP A 46 3.11 1.49 5.70
N VAL A 47 1.94 0.99 5.33
CA VAL A 47 1.69 -0.42 5.01
C VAL A 47 1.45 -0.53 3.52
N ILE A 48 2.28 -1.31 2.83
CA ILE A 48 2.20 -1.49 1.38
C ILE A 48 1.84 -2.94 1.09
N GLU A 49 0.68 -3.15 0.48
CA GLU A 49 0.21 -4.45 -0.01
C GLU A 49 0.42 -4.54 -1.51
N PHE A 50 1.08 -5.62 -1.96
CA PHE A 50 1.06 -6.03 -3.36
C PHE A 50 -0.10 -6.99 -3.56
N SER A 51 -1.14 -6.53 -4.26
CA SER A 51 -2.43 -7.22 -4.29
C SER A 51 -2.93 -7.47 -5.71
N SER A 52 -3.73 -8.52 -5.86
CA SER A 52 -4.43 -8.82 -7.11
C SER A 52 -5.92 -9.00 -6.85
N PHE A 53 -6.73 -8.34 -7.65
CA PHE A 53 -8.18 -8.50 -7.58
C PHE A 53 -8.66 -9.94 -7.81
N SER A 54 -7.90 -10.78 -8.51
CA SER A 54 -8.23 -12.20 -8.71
C SER A 54 -7.64 -13.15 -7.67
N CYS A 55 -6.98 -12.63 -6.63
CA CYS A 55 -6.38 -13.44 -5.57
C CYS A 55 -7.40 -13.68 -4.45
N SER A 56 -7.76 -14.92 -4.19
CA SER A 56 -8.72 -15.28 -3.12
C SER A 56 -8.22 -14.91 -1.72
N HIS A 57 -6.90 -15.04 -1.47
CA HIS A 57 -6.32 -14.65 -0.19
C HIS A 57 -6.32 -13.14 0.00
N CYS A 58 -6.15 -12.35 -1.06
CA CYS A 58 -6.27 -10.91 -1.00
C CYS A 58 -7.72 -10.51 -0.69
N ALA A 59 -8.70 -11.16 -1.31
CA ALA A 59 -10.11 -10.93 -1.00
C ALA A 59 -10.46 -11.27 0.46
N ALA A 60 -9.97 -12.41 0.98
CA ALA A 60 -10.14 -12.78 2.38
C ALA A 60 -9.50 -11.76 3.32
N PHE A 61 -8.27 -11.31 3.01
CA PHE A 61 -7.58 -10.28 3.80
C PHE A 61 -8.40 -8.98 3.86
N HIS A 62 -8.92 -8.51 2.72
CA HIS A 62 -9.73 -7.29 2.66
C HIS A 62 -11.05 -7.41 3.41
N ASN A 63 -11.76 -8.55 3.23
CA ASN A 63 -13.09 -8.75 3.79
C ASN A 63 -13.09 -9.07 5.28
N GLU A 64 -11.98 -9.57 5.81
CA GLU A 64 -11.83 -9.99 7.21
C GLU A 64 -10.81 -9.11 7.94
N THR A 65 -9.51 -9.31 7.67
CA THR A 65 -8.43 -8.68 8.45
C THR A 65 -8.39 -7.16 8.30
N LEU A 66 -8.49 -6.63 7.07
CA LEU A 66 -8.46 -5.19 6.85
C LEU A 66 -9.69 -4.50 7.43
N LYS A 67 -10.84 -5.19 7.42
CA LYS A 67 -12.05 -4.71 8.07
C LYS A 67 -11.87 -4.60 9.59
N GLU A 68 -11.29 -5.61 10.24
CA GLU A 68 -10.96 -5.56 11.67
C GLU A 68 -9.96 -4.45 12.00
N ILE A 69 -8.94 -4.24 11.14
CA ILE A 69 -7.98 -3.15 11.28
C ILE A 69 -8.69 -1.80 11.23
N ARG A 70 -9.62 -1.59 10.30
CA ARG A 70 -10.41 -0.35 10.16
C ARG A 70 -11.27 -0.04 11.40
N GLU A 71 -11.71 -1.07 12.12
CA GLU A 71 -12.49 -0.94 13.35
C GLU A 71 -11.61 -0.77 14.61
N SER A 72 -10.30 -0.93 14.50
CA SER A 72 -9.34 -0.85 15.61
C SER A 72 -8.69 0.53 15.73
N ASP A 73 -8.06 0.79 16.89
CA ASP A 73 -7.28 2.02 17.09
C ASP A 73 -6.00 2.09 16.23
N ILE A 74 -5.51 0.95 15.73
CA ILE A 74 -4.35 0.86 14.84
C ILE A 74 -4.60 1.63 13.54
N TYR A 75 -5.83 1.62 13.06
CA TYR A 75 -6.25 2.33 11.83
C TYR A 75 -5.85 3.80 11.82
N LYS A 76 -5.88 4.46 12.97
CA LYS A 76 -5.58 5.90 13.12
C LYS A 76 -4.11 6.23 12.85
N ASN A 77 -3.22 5.23 12.90
CA ASN A 77 -1.77 5.42 12.81
C ASN A 77 -1.15 4.75 11.57
N ILE A 78 -1.96 4.30 10.60
CA ILE A 78 -1.44 3.70 9.37
C ILE A 78 -1.83 4.50 8.12
N ASN A 79 -0.90 4.60 7.18
CA ASN A 79 -1.22 4.84 5.78
C ASN A 79 -1.18 3.50 5.06
N TYR A 80 -2.24 3.14 4.38
CA TYR A 80 -2.34 1.86 3.71
C TYR A 80 -2.39 2.03 2.19
N TYR A 81 -1.44 1.43 1.51
CA TYR A 81 -1.28 1.50 0.07
C TYR A 81 -1.51 0.14 -0.57
N ILE A 82 -2.16 0.14 -1.73
CA ILE A 82 -2.27 -1.04 -2.59
C ILE A 82 -1.48 -0.79 -3.87
N VAL A 83 -0.54 -1.70 -4.14
CA VAL A 83 0.18 -1.81 -5.41
C VAL A 83 -0.44 -2.96 -6.19
N ASP A 84 -1.01 -2.66 -7.35
CA ASP A 84 -1.65 -3.67 -8.18
C ASP A 84 -0.61 -4.66 -8.74
N TYR A 85 -0.81 -5.94 -8.46
CA TYR A 85 -0.03 -7.05 -8.98
C TYR A 85 -0.96 -8.09 -9.64
N PRO A 86 -1.48 -7.81 -10.85
CA PRO A 86 -2.50 -8.62 -11.49
C PRO A 86 -1.96 -10.00 -11.86
N LEU A 87 -2.61 -11.06 -11.34
CA LEU A 87 -2.22 -12.44 -11.59
C LEU A 87 -2.80 -13.03 -12.89
N ASN A 88 -3.78 -12.35 -13.49
CA ASN A 88 -4.40 -12.75 -14.75
C ASN A 88 -5.00 -11.53 -15.47
N GLN A 89 -5.53 -11.77 -16.68
CA GLN A 89 -6.08 -10.71 -17.53
C GLN A 89 -7.31 -10.02 -16.91
N ALA A 90 -8.18 -10.75 -16.22
CA ALA A 90 -9.34 -10.16 -15.56
C ALA A 90 -8.92 -9.20 -14.43
N ALA A 91 -7.94 -9.60 -13.59
CA ALA A 91 -7.37 -8.74 -12.57
C ALA A 91 -6.67 -7.52 -13.17
N PHE A 92 -5.99 -7.67 -14.30
CA PHE A 92 -5.37 -6.56 -15.02
C PHE A 92 -6.38 -5.50 -15.45
N TYR A 93 -7.51 -5.91 -16.04
CA TYR A 93 -8.57 -4.97 -16.40
C TYR A 93 -9.24 -4.33 -15.17
N ALA A 94 -9.45 -5.10 -14.10
CA ALA A 94 -9.96 -4.56 -12.84
C ALA A 94 -9.01 -3.50 -12.26
N SER A 95 -7.70 -3.72 -12.33
CA SER A 95 -6.69 -2.75 -11.90
C SER A 95 -6.71 -1.47 -12.76
N ILE A 96 -6.87 -1.59 -14.07
CA ILE A 96 -7.01 -0.41 -14.96
C ILE A 96 -8.22 0.43 -14.52
N ILE A 97 -9.37 -0.22 -14.29
CA ILE A 97 -10.60 0.47 -13.86
C ILE A 97 -10.39 1.15 -12.50
N ALA A 98 -9.77 0.44 -11.54
CA ALA A 98 -9.48 0.98 -10.22
C ALA A 98 -8.61 2.26 -10.28
N ASN A 99 -7.69 2.34 -11.24
CA ASN A 99 -6.76 3.47 -11.39
C ASN A 99 -7.30 4.59 -12.30
N CYS A 100 -8.50 4.46 -12.89
CA CYS A 100 -9.07 5.53 -13.71
C CYS A 100 -9.43 6.79 -12.92
N ASN A 101 -9.73 6.66 -11.64
CA ASN A 101 -10.09 7.77 -10.76
C ASN A 101 -9.71 7.46 -9.31
N ALA A 102 -8.82 8.26 -8.75
CA ALA A 102 -8.31 8.09 -7.38
C ALA A 102 -9.43 8.21 -6.31
N ASP A 103 -10.45 9.05 -6.54
CA ASP A 103 -11.53 9.27 -5.56
C ASP A 103 -12.45 8.05 -5.42
N ILE A 104 -12.63 7.29 -6.51
CA ILE A 104 -13.49 6.08 -6.48
C ILE A 104 -12.69 4.81 -6.20
N ARG A 105 -11.36 4.85 -6.28
CA ARG A 105 -10.51 3.67 -6.09
C ARG A 105 -10.80 2.92 -4.77
N PRO A 106 -10.95 3.59 -3.60
CA PRO A 106 -11.25 2.89 -2.35
C PRO A 106 -12.56 2.10 -2.41
N SER A 107 -13.65 2.74 -2.81
CA SER A 107 -14.98 2.09 -2.89
C SER A 107 -15.04 1.02 -3.97
N TYR A 108 -14.35 1.22 -5.08
CA TYR A 108 -14.24 0.21 -6.13
C TYR A 108 -13.49 -1.03 -5.62
N THR A 109 -12.36 -0.84 -4.94
CA THR A 109 -11.56 -1.93 -4.37
C THR A 109 -12.36 -2.75 -3.38
N ASP A 110 -13.05 -2.09 -2.44
CA ASP A 110 -13.91 -2.74 -1.47
C ASP A 110 -15.01 -3.56 -2.18
N SER A 111 -15.69 -2.95 -3.15
CA SER A 111 -16.77 -3.62 -3.91
C SER A 111 -16.28 -4.85 -4.68
N VAL A 112 -15.11 -4.79 -5.31
CA VAL A 112 -14.56 -5.92 -6.07
C VAL A 112 -14.21 -7.09 -5.14
N TYR A 113 -13.61 -6.83 -3.99
CA TYR A 113 -13.29 -7.87 -3.03
C TYR A 113 -14.51 -8.42 -2.30
N GLU A 114 -15.49 -7.60 -1.94
CA GLU A 114 -16.76 -8.05 -1.37
C GLU A 114 -17.53 -8.99 -2.30
N ASN A 115 -17.44 -8.74 -3.62
CA ASN A 115 -18.12 -9.55 -4.63
C ASN A 115 -17.18 -10.53 -5.34
N TYR A 116 -16.06 -10.89 -4.73
CA TYR A 116 -15.00 -11.71 -5.32
C TYR A 116 -15.54 -12.97 -6.02
N ASP A 117 -16.39 -13.74 -5.35
CA ASP A 117 -16.94 -14.99 -5.87
C ASP A 117 -17.86 -14.80 -7.07
N ILE A 118 -18.45 -13.63 -7.21
CA ILE A 118 -19.40 -13.34 -8.29
C ILE A 118 -18.65 -13.01 -9.58
N TRP A 119 -17.74 -12.03 -9.50
CA TRP A 119 -17.07 -11.56 -10.72
C TRP A 119 -15.98 -12.52 -11.20
N THR A 120 -15.29 -13.24 -10.30
CA THR A 120 -14.26 -14.21 -10.71
C THR A 120 -14.85 -15.40 -11.43
N LYS A 121 -16.03 -15.88 -11.04
CA LYS A 121 -16.75 -16.94 -11.79
C LYS A 121 -17.17 -16.48 -13.18
N SER A 122 -17.55 -15.21 -13.33
CA SER A 122 -17.93 -14.65 -14.63
C SER A 122 -16.74 -14.42 -15.56
N ALA A 123 -15.54 -14.22 -15.00
CA ALA A 123 -14.32 -13.96 -15.75
C ALA A 123 -13.61 -15.23 -16.25
N THR A 124 -13.99 -16.40 -15.75
CA THR A 124 -13.39 -17.71 -16.10
C THR A 124 -14.28 -18.56 -17.01
N GLY A 125 -15.46 -18.05 -17.40
CA GLY A 125 -16.43 -18.71 -18.29
C GLY A 125 -16.14 -18.57 -19.78
#